data_60c50cc0fbd24a68f45849e504ed3fc1
#
_entry.id   60c50cc0fbd24a68f45849e504ed3fc1
#
_cell.length_a   1.000
_cell.length_b   1.000
_cell.length_c   1.000
_cell.angle_alpha   90.00
_cell.angle_beta   90.00
_cell.angle_gamma   90.00
#
_symmetry.space_group_name_H-M   'P 1'
#
loop_
_entity.id
_entity.type
_entity.pdbx_description
1 polymer ?
#
loop_
_entity_poly.entity_id
_entity_poly.type
_entity_poly.pdbx_seq_one_letter_code
_entity_poly.pdbx_strand_id
1 'polypeptide(L)'
;MGAPAWNRIKSYNFPDHLIRHADNAARIDPYPFDPYADAQWRLRPGLASSSGVSFESVNYPGHYLRHSNYVVGLAANDGSSGFAADATFHRTAGLADGGWTSFRSHNFPDHYLRHANYVLRIDPLSASSSAVDRADATFHIGY
;
A
#
# COMPACT_ATOMS: atom_id res chain seq x y z
N MET A 1 -9.83 22.78 -11.53
CA MET A 1 -9.47 21.38 -11.57
C MET A 1 -9.07 20.85 -10.23
N GLY A 2 -9.20 20.07 -9.61
CA GLY A 2 -8.85 19.69 -8.27
C GLY A 2 -7.49 19.02 -8.17
N ALA A 3 -7.31 18.22 -7.14
CA ALA A 3 -6.12 17.47 -6.88
C ALA A 3 -5.81 16.51 -8.03
N PRO A 4 -4.57 16.07 -8.17
CA PRO A 4 -4.22 15.07 -9.16
C PRO A 4 -5.04 13.81 -8.95
N ALA A 5 -5.30 13.09 -10.04
CA ALA A 5 -6.08 11.88 -9.99
C ALA A 5 -5.28 10.70 -9.42
N TRP A 6 -4.03 10.89 -9.02
CA TRP A 6 -3.19 9.81 -8.54
C TRP A 6 -2.12 10.32 -7.57
N ASN A 7 -1.56 9.40 -6.81
CA ASN A 7 -0.48 9.67 -5.86
C ASN A 7 0.62 8.63 -6.02
N ARG A 8 1.81 8.97 -5.54
CA ARG A 8 2.90 8.03 -5.32
C ARG A 8 3.02 7.75 -3.83
N ILE A 9 3.52 6.58 -3.50
CA ILE A 9 3.67 6.15 -2.10
C ILE A 9 5.14 5.82 -1.89
N LYS A 10 5.81 6.65 -1.09
CA LYS A 10 7.25 6.60 -0.88
C LYS A 10 7.55 5.87 0.42
N SER A 11 8.60 5.02 0.41
CA SER A 11 9.08 4.33 1.59
C SER A 11 9.80 5.32 2.53
N TYR A 12 9.62 5.14 3.84
CA TYR A 12 10.26 5.97 4.86
C TYR A 12 11.76 5.69 4.96
N ASN A 13 12.14 4.41 5.03
CA ASN A 13 13.54 4.04 5.23
C ASN A 13 14.31 3.84 3.92
N PHE A 14 13.62 3.76 2.79
CA PHE A 14 14.22 3.74 1.46
C PHE A 14 13.61 4.87 0.64
N PRO A 15 13.95 6.14 0.92
CA PRO A 15 13.19 7.28 0.42
C PRO A 15 13.27 7.52 -1.08
N ASP A 16 14.16 6.85 -1.78
CA ASP A 16 14.18 6.84 -3.25
C ASP A 16 13.30 5.73 -3.85
N HIS A 17 12.67 4.91 -3.01
CA HIS A 17 11.83 3.79 -3.47
C HIS A 17 10.36 4.15 -3.37
N LEU A 18 9.59 3.70 -4.38
CA LEU A 18 8.14 3.89 -4.44
C LEU A 18 7.44 2.54 -4.52
N ILE A 19 6.22 2.47 -3.99
CA ILE A 19 5.38 1.29 -4.17
C ILE A 19 4.97 1.22 -5.64
N ARG A 20 5.23 0.08 -6.27
CA ARG A 20 4.86 -0.17 -7.65
C ARG A 20 4.40 -1.61 -7.81
N HIS A 21 3.72 -1.89 -8.93
CA HIS A 21 3.45 -3.28 -9.32
C HIS A 21 4.42 -3.69 -10.43
N ALA A 22 4.72 -4.98 -10.47
CA ALA A 22 5.51 -5.60 -11.52
C ALA A 22 5.11 -7.07 -11.59
N ASP A 23 4.68 -7.54 -12.75
CA ASP A 23 4.20 -8.92 -12.93
C ASP A 23 3.13 -9.30 -11.90
N ASN A 24 2.22 -8.37 -11.62
CA ASN A 24 1.15 -8.49 -10.64
C ASN A 24 1.62 -8.63 -9.19
N ALA A 25 2.90 -8.53 -8.92
CA ALA A 25 3.42 -8.42 -7.56
C ALA A 25 3.51 -6.95 -7.17
N ALA A 26 3.42 -6.67 -5.87
CA ALA A 26 3.65 -5.33 -5.34
C ALA A 26 5.01 -5.30 -4.68
N ARG A 27 5.76 -4.23 -4.94
CA ARG A 27 7.12 -4.10 -4.43
C ARG A 27 7.50 -2.64 -4.29
N ILE A 28 8.63 -2.35 -3.67
CA ILE A 28 9.23 -1.03 -3.72
C ILE A 28 10.47 -1.09 -4.60
N ASP A 29 10.64 -0.09 -5.45
CA ASP A 29 11.81 0.02 -6.32
C ASP A 29 12.28 1.47 -6.38
N PRO A 30 13.58 1.68 -6.64
CA PRO A 30 14.10 3.05 -6.78
C PRO A 30 13.51 3.72 -8.02
N TYR A 31 13.03 4.91 -7.83
CA TYR A 31 12.53 5.76 -8.92
C TYR A 31 13.70 6.55 -9.51
N PRO A 32 13.78 6.75 -10.82
CA PRO A 32 12.79 6.41 -11.83
C PRO A 32 12.90 4.98 -12.39
N PHE A 33 11.80 4.48 -12.90
CA PHE A 33 11.72 3.20 -13.61
C PHE A 33 10.68 3.31 -14.71
N ASP A 34 10.61 2.31 -15.58
CA ASP A 34 9.70 2.32 -16.73
C ASP A 34 8.78 1.08 -16.65
N PRO A 35 7.46 1.27 -16.75
CA PRO A 35 6.75 2.56 -16.90
C PRO A 35 6.53 3.25 -15.53
N TYR A 36 6.55 4.56 -15.52
CA TYR A 36 6.29 5.34 -14.30
C TYR A 36 4.92 5.05 -13.70
N ALA A 37 3.95 4.75 -14.55
CA ALA A 37 2.57 4.52 -14.12
C ALA A 37 2.43 3.32 -13.20
N ASP A 38 3.41 2.40 -13.17
CA ASP A 38 3.42 1.29 -12.21
C ASP A 38 3.42 1.77 -10.76
N ALA A 39 3.84 3.01 -10.50
CA ALA A 39 3.88 3.61 -9.17
C ALA A 39 2.81 4.68 -8.95
N GLN A 40 1.85 4.79 -9.85
CA GLN A 40 0.77 5.77 -9.74
C GLN A 40 -0.49 5.07 -9.27
N TRP A 41 -1.07 5.59 -8.19
CA TRP A 41 -2.20 4.97 -7.50
C TRP A 41 -3.32 5.96 -7.30
N ARG A 42 -4.57 5.54 -7.57
CA ARG A 42 -5.75 6.28 -7.14
C ARG A 42 -6.15 5.77 -5.78
N LEU A 43 -6.16 6.65 -4.81
CA LEU A 43 -6.62 6.30 -3.47
C LEU A 43 -8.13 6.45 -3.43
N ARG A 44 -8.82 5.31 -3.49
CA ARG A 44 -10.27 5.24 -3.48
C ARG A 44 -10.79 5.03 -2.06
N PRO A 45 -12.04 5.37 -1.78
CA PRO A 45 -12.66 4.87 -0.54
C PRO A 45 -12.53 3.36 -0.49
N GLY A 46 -12.27 2.81 0.69
CA GLY A 46 -12.05 1.38 0.83
C GLY A 46 -13.21 0.56 0.29
N LEU A 47 -12.91 -0.50 -0.43
CA LEU A 47 -13.92 -1.34 -1.06
C LEU A 47 -14.82 -2.02 -0.04
N ALA A 48 -14.29 -2.36 1.15
CA ALA A 48 -15.06 -2.99 2.22
C ALA A 48 -15.57 -1.97 3.24
N SER A 49 -14.99 -0.77 3.31
CA SER A 49 -15.36 0.25 4.27
C SER A 49 -14.92 1.61 3.76
N SER A 50 -15.86 2.53 3.63
CA SER A 50 -15.56 3.88 3.12
C SER A 50 -14.66 4.69 4.06
N SER A 51 -14.51 4.27 5.32
CA SER A 51 -13.57 4.91 6.24
C SER A 51 -12.13 4.49 5.96
N GLY A 52 -11.92 3.44 5.19
CA GLY A 52 -10.60 2.99 4.78
C GLY A 52 -10.23 3.49 3.40
N VAL A 53 -9.15 2.94 2.86
CA VAL A 53 -8.62 3.29 1.55
C VAL A 53 -8.29 2.03 0.78
N SER A 54 -8.51 2.08 -0.54
CA SER A 54 -8.06 1.04 -1.47
C SER A 54 -7.21 1.70 -2.55
N PHE A 55 -6.18 0.99 -3.00
CA PHE A 55 -5.20 1.51 -3.96
C PHE A 55 -5.48 0.95 -5.34
N GLU A 56 -6.07 1.77 -6.20
CA GLU A 56 -6.34 1.37 -7.58
C GLU A 56 -5.19 1.77 -8.49
N SER A 57 -4.74 0.84 -9.32
CA SER A 57 -3.68 1.12 -10.30
C SER A 57 -4.17 2.09 -11.35
N VAL A 58 -3.32 3.07 -11.70
CA VAL A 58 -3.65 4.04 -12.76
C VAL A 58 -3.56 3.39 -14.13
N ASN A 59 -2.52 2.60 -14.39
CA ASN A 59 -2.33 2.00 -15.71
C ASN A 59 -3.08 0.68 -15.89
N TYR A 60 -3.60 0.10 -14.81
CA TYR A 60 -4.46 -1.10 -14.87
C TYR A 60 -5.76 -0.79 -14.11
N PRO A 61 -6.66 0.04 -14.69
CA PRO A 61 -7.89 0.42 -14.00
C PRO A 61 -8.70 -0.80 -13.58
N GLY A 62 -9.33 -0.72 -12.42
CA GLY A 62 -10.09 -1.83 -11.86
C GLY A 62 -9.25 -2.85 -11.13
N HIS A 63 -7.91 -2.69 -11.14
CA HIS A 63 -7.00 -3.57 -10.39
C HIS A 63 -6.54 -2.83 -9.13
N TYR A 64 -6.44 -3.58 -8.03
CA TYR A 64 -6.15 -3.01 -6.72
C TYR A 64 -5.05 -3.80 -6.02
N LEU A 65 -4.34 -3.14 -5.12
CA LEU A 65 -3.47 -3.85 -4.18
C LEU A 65 -4.34 -4.63 -3.21
N ARG A 66 -4.03 -5.92 -3.06
CA ARG A 66 -4.73 -6.77 -2.09
C ARG A 66 -3.74 -7.78 -1.54
N HIS A 67 -4.00 -8.28 -0.31
CA HIS A 67 -3.17 -9.35 0.22
C HIS A 67 -3.81 -10.71 -0.07
N SER A 68 -2.95 -11.71 -0.22
CA SER A 68 -3.32 -13.12 -0.35
C SER A 68 -2.19 -13.93 0.26
N ASN A 69 -2.47 -14.75 1.25
CA ASN A 69 -1.44 -15.47 2.01
C ASN A 69 -0.39 -14.49 2.55
N TYR A 70 -0.84 -13.33 3.03
CA TYR A 70 0.00 -12.26 3.62
C TYR A 70 0.91 -11.54 2.63
N VAL A 71 0.92 -11.92 1.36
CA VAL A 71 1.70 -11.24 0.32
C VAL A 71 0.77 -10.30 -0.44
N VAL A 72 1.24 -9.08 -0.72
CA VAL A 72 0.45 -8.08 -1.43
C VAL A 72 0.78 -8.12 -2.91
N GLY A 73 -0.26 -8.12 -3.72
CA GLY A 73 -0.13 -8.08 -5.17
C GLY A 73 -1.22 -7.25 -5.80
N LEU A 74 -1.17 -7.13 -7.12
CA LEU A 74 -2.15 -6.42 -7.91
C LEU A 74 -3.12 -7.43 -8.52
N ALA A 75 -4.42 -7.23 -8.35
CA ALA A 75 -5.42 -8.13 -8.92
C ALA A 75 -6.68 -7.36 -9.31
N ALA A 76 -7.39 -7.87 -10.33
CA ALA A 76 -8.65 -7.30 -10.75
C ALA A 76 -9.71 -7.50 -9.67
N ASN A 77 -10.50 -6.46 -9.40
CA ASN A 77 -11.60 -6.55 -8.46
C ASN A 77 -12.65 -7.51 -9.02
N ASP A 78 -12.90 -8.61 -8.33
CA ASP A 78 -13.88 -9.61 -8.77
C ASP A 78 -15.28 -9.37 -8.20
N GLY A 79 -15.46 -8.28 -7.45
CA GLY A 79 -16.74 -7.92 -6.85
C GLY A 79 -17.10 -8.70 -5.58
N SER A 80 -16.24 -9.61 -5.12
CA SER A 80 -16.52 -10.38 -3.92
C SER A 80 -16.23 -9.59 -2.65
N SER A 81 -16.91 -9.96 -1.56
CA SER A 81 -16.64 -9.34 -0.26
C SER A 81 -15.26 -9.72 0.28
N GLY A 82 -14.77 -10.90 -0.07
CA GLY A 82 -13.43 -11.33 0.30
C GLY A 82 -12.36 -10.45 -0.35
N PHE A 83 -12.49 -10.19 -1.65
CA PHE A 83 -11.58 -9.28 -2.33
C PHE A 83 -11.62 -7.88 -1.70
N ALA A 84 -12.82 -7.37 -1.48
CA ALA A 84 -13.00 -6.04 -0.90
C ALA A 84 -12.27 -5.92 0.44
N ALA A 85 -12.40 -6.91 1.31
CA ALA A 85 -11.73 -6.92 2.62
C ALA A 85 -10.21 -6.98 2.47
N ASP A 86 -9.71 -7.81 1.54
CA ASP A 86 -8.27 -7.96 1.30
C ASP A 86 -7.65 -6.70 0.69
N ALA A 87 -8.44 -5.85 0.06
CA ALA A 87 -7.96 -4.66 -0.65
C ALA A 87 -8.23 -3.36 0.13
N THR A 88 -8.74 -3.46 1.36
CA THR A 88 -9.04 -2.28 2.17
C THR A 88 -8.03 -2.16 3.31
N PHE A 89 -7.51 -0.93 3.47
CA PHE A 89 -6.54 -0.59 4.51
C PHE A 89 -7.03 0.66 5.24
N HIS A 90 -6.54 0.87 6.46
CA HIS A 90 -6.86 2.05 7.25
C HIS A 90 -5.58 2.84 7.49
N ARG A 91 -5.61 4.12 7.19
CA ARG A 91 -4.48 5.01 7.45
C ARG A 91 -4.35 5.21 8.94
N THR A 92 -3.13 5.10 9.42
CA THR A 92 -2.77 5.43 10.81
C THR A 92 -1.57 6.34 10.79
N ALA A 93 -1.26 6.95 11.95
CA ALA A 93 0.04 7.61 12.11
C ALA A 93 1.15 6.60 11.84
N GLY A 94 2.21 7.02 11.18
CA GLY A 94 3.30 6.13 10.83
C GLY A 94 3.91 5.48 12.06
N LEU A 95 4.19 4.19 11.99
CA LEU A 95 4.74 3.45 13.13
C LEU A 95 6.14 3.93 13.49
N ALA A 96 6.94 4.37 12.52
CA ALA A 96 8.28 4.89 12.75
C ALA A 96 8.30 6.40 12.98
N ASP A 97 7.31 7.12 12.44
CA ASP A 97 7.27 8.58 12.51
C ASP A 97 5.81 9.02 12.35
N GLY A 98 5.28 9.67 13.38
CA GLY A 98 3.86 10.08 13.40
C GLY A 98 3.48 11.09 12.32
N GLY A 99 4.44 11.78 11.71
CA GLY A 99 4.17 12.67 10.57
C GLY A 99 4.05 11.95 9.24
N TRP A 100 4.31 10.65 9.22
CA TRP A 100 4.17 9.78 8.05
C TRP A 100 2.93 8.91 8.23
N THR A 101 2.73 7.93 7.35
CA THR A 101 1.52 7.11 7.33
C THR A 101 1.87 5.64 7.35
N SER A 102 1.11 4.86 8.12
CA SER A 102 1.10 3.40 8.03
C SER A 102 -0.29 2.94 7.60
N PHE A 103 -0.37 1.76 6.99
CA PHE A 103 -1.63 1.24 6.45
C PHE A 103 -1.95 -0.09 7.12
N ARG A 104 -2.98 -0.08 7.96
CA ARG A 104 -3.42 -1.25 8.71
C ARG A 104 -4.41 -2.05 7.86
N SER A 105 -4.28 -3.35 7.84
CA SER A 105 -5.21 -4.22 7.11
C SER A 105 -6.61 -4.15 7.73
N HIS A 106 -7.63 -4.13 6.87
CA HIS A 106 -9.03 -4.08 7.32
C HIS A 106 -9.46 -5.39 7.98
N ASN A 107 -9.20 -6.52 7.34
CA ASN A 107 -9.66 -7.81 7.84
C ASN A 107 -8.64 -8.52 8.75
N PHE A 108 -7.41 -8.05 8.79
CA PHE A 108 -6.39 -8.54 9.72
C PHE A 108 -5.87 -7.33 10.51
N PRO A 109 -6.65 -6.81 11.48
CA PRO A 109 -6.40 -5.47 12.05
C PRO A 109 -5.13 -5.32 12.89
N ASP A 110 -4.44 -6.41 13.22
CA ASP A 110 -3.12 -6.35 13.84
C ASP A 110 -1.98 -6.37 12.81
N HIS A 111 -2.31 -6.47 11.52
CA HIS A 111 -1.32 -6.51 10.43
C HIS A 111 -1.23 -5.16 9.74
N TYR A 112 -0.02 -4.82 9.28
CA TYR A 112 0.26 -3.59 8.55
C TYR A 112 0.96 -3.90 7.24
N LEU A 113 0.71 -3.07 6.24
CA LEU A 113 1.43 -3.11 4.97
C LEU A 113 2.90 -2.75 5.24
N ARG A 114 3.81 -3.60 4.77
CA ARG A 114 5.24 -3.35 4.94
C ARG A 114 5.99 -3.96 3.75
N HIS A 115 7.25 -3.53 3.56
CA HIS A 115 8.12 -4.20 2.62
C HIS A 115 9.10 -5.11 3.37
N ALA A 116 9.49 -6.20 2.71
CA ALA A 116 10.52 -7.11 3.18
C ALA A 116 11.22 -7.65 1.93
N ASN A 117 12.52 -7.50 1.85
CA ASN A 117 13.28 -7.84 0.63
C ASN A 117 12.66 -7.17 -0.60
N TYR A 118 12.23 -5.91 -0.44
CA TYR A 118 11.61 -5.09 -1.49
C TYR A 118 10.24 -5.57 -1.96
N VAL A 119 9.68 -6.62 -1.38
CA VAL A 119 8.35 -7.15 -1.71
C VAL A 119 7.36 -6.69 -0.64
N LEU A 120 6.16 -6.28 -1.05
CA LEU A 120 5.14 -5.87 -0.11
C LEU A 120 4.41 -7.07 0.47
N ARG A 121 4.11 -6.99 1.77
CA ARG A 121 3.34 -7.98 2.50
C ARG A 121 2.64 -7.32 3.68
N ILE A 122 1.77 -8.03 4.36
CA ILE A 122 1.22 -7.60 5.63
C ILE A 122 1.76 -8.50 6.74
N ASP A 123 2.13 -7.91 7.87
CA ASP A 123 2.63 -8.64 9.03
C ASP A 123 2.09 -8.03 10.31
N PRO A 124 1.98 -8.82 11.41
CA PRO A 124 1.60 -8.26 12.71
C PRO A 124 2.69 -7.29 13.18
N LEU A 125 2.31 -6.06 13.40
CA LEU A 125 3.24 -5.01 13.86
C LEU A 125 2.54 -4.13 14.87
N SER A 126 3.33 -3.46 15.71
CA SER A 126 2.81 -2.51 16.70
C SER A 126 3.89 -1.50 17.04
N ALA A 127 3.56 -0.57 17.94
CA ALA A 127 4.53 0.40 18.44
C ALA A 127 5.70 -0.27 19.15
N SER A 128 5.56 -1.52 19.60
CA SER A 128 6.64 -2.26 20.26
C SER A 128 7.46 -3.13 19.32
N SER A 129 7.15 -3.15 18.03
CA SER A 129 7.96 -3.85 17.03
C SER A 129 9.34 -3.18 16.93
N SER A 130 10.30 -3.90 16.31
CA SER A 130 11.64 -3.36 16.13
C SER A 130 11.60 -2.06 15.32
N ALA A 131 12.64 -1.22 15.48
CA ALA A 131 12.72 0.02 14.70
C ALA A 131 12.74 -0.24 13.21
N VAL A 132 13.40 -1.32 12.76
CA VAL A 132 13.46 -1.69 11.35
C VAL A 132 12.08 -2.08 10.84
N ASP A 133 11.36 -2.94 11.58
CA ASP A 133 10.03 -3.38 11.17
C ASP A 133 9.05 -2.21 11.10
N ARG A 134 9.11 -1.29 12.06
CA ARG A 134 8.26 -0.10 12.04
C ARG A 134 8.57 0.81 10.85
N ALA A 135 9.87 0.97 10.53
CA ALA A 135 10.28 1.77 9.38
C ALA A 135 9.82 1.13 8.06
N ASP A 136 9.86 -0.19 7.96
CA ASP A 136 9.40 -0.92 6.78
C ASP A 136 7.90 -0.72 6.52
N ALA A 137 7.15 -0.31 7.51
CA ALA A 137 5.69 -0.13 7.44
C ALA A 137 5.27 1.35 7.43
N THR A 138 6.21 2.25 7.20
CA THR A 138 5.95 3.69 7.23
C THR A 138 6.17 4.28 5.83
N PHE A 139 5.20 5.09 5.37
CA PHE A 139 5.16 5.59 4.00
C PHE A 139 4.69 7.04 3.97
N HIS A 140 4.93 7.69 2.83
CA HIS A 140 4.43 9.03 2.55
C HIS A 140 3.61 9.00 1.26
N ILE A 141 2.39 9.54 1.33
CA ILE A 141 1.51 9.68 0.17
C ILE A 141 1.78 11.05 -0.45
N GLY A 142 2.17 11.05 -1.72
CA GLY A 142 2.48 12.28 -2.43
C GLY A 142 2.37 12.09 -3.93
N TYR A 143 3.03 12.96 -4.70
CA TYR A 143 3.11 12.84 -6.16
C TYR A 143 4.24 13.69 -6.73
#